data_475af22438d227afbbd3b0d027fbb5ae
#
_entry.id   475af22438d227afbbd3b0d027fbb5ae
#
_cell.length_a   1.000
_cell.length_b   1.000
_cell.length_c   1.000
_cell.angle_alpha   90.00
_cell.angle_beta   90.00
_cell.angle_gamma   90.00
#
_symmetry.space_group_name_H-M   'P 1'
#
loop_
_entity.id
_entity.type
_entity.pdbx_description
1 polymer ?
#
loop_
_entity_poly.entity_id
_entity_poly.type
_entity_poly.pdbx_seq_one_letter_code
_entity_poly.pdbx_strand_id
1 'polypeptide(L)'
;MKKILLILLLQLSFSSSFAEILVFKNCTNKDYSFEKNEYKLDVEKGVMTREFIYSDETYKKLRLNDTRVKKENSNTKGITKVDGKIISEISGYPAFYTQMIFDTFDKTIKIKSVLNNTEGISVVSKCEKIIKYKLES
;
A
#
# COMPACT_ATOMS: atom_id res chain seq x y z
N MET A 1 -15.92 11.11 -45.97
CA MET A 1 -14.48 11.04 -45.58
C MET A 1 -14.18 11.63 -44.19
N LYS A 2 -14.84 12.73 -43.79
CA LYS A 2 -14.64 13.28 -42.43
C LYS A 2 -15.06 12.36 -41.29
N LYS A 3 -16.03 11.44 -41.50
CA LYS A 3 -16.48 10.47 -40.50
C LYS A 3 -15.45 9.36 -40.20
N ILE A 4 -14.65 9.00 -41.16
CA ILE A 4 -13.61 7.96 -41.01
C ILE A 4 -12.45 8.48 -40.17
N LEU A 5 -12.11 9.76 -40.32
CA LEU A 5 -11.06 10.40 -39.52
C LEU A 5 -11.43 10.50 -38.06
N LEU A 6 -12.71 10.74 -37.75
CA LEU A 6 -13.22 10.82 -36.38
C LEU A 6 -13.17 9.47 -35.65
N ILE A 7 -13.46 8.38 -36.39
CA ILE A 7 -13.39 7.02 -35.84
C ILE A 7 -11.94 6.60 -35.57
N LEU A 8 -11.01 7.01 -36.42
CA LEU A 8 -9.59 6.75 -36.20
C LEU A 8 -9.03 7.51 -34.98
N LEU A 9 -9.45 8.74 -34.78
CA LEU A 9 -9.09 9.54 -33.60
C LEU A 9 -9.65 8.96 -32.31
N LEU A 10 -10.87 8.42 -32.33
CA LEU A 10 -11.47 7.72 -31.19
C LEU A 10 -10.73 6.42 -30.85
N GLN A 11 -10.18 5.72 -31.83
CA GLN A 11 -9.40 4.50 -31.60
C GLN A 11 -8.00 4.78 -31.00
N LEU A 12 -7.44 5.93 -31.29
CA LEU A 12 -6.15 6.36 -30.70
C LEU A 12 -6.27 6.81 -29.25
N SER A 13 -7.48 7.08 -28.75
CA SER A 13 -7.72 7.46 -27.35
C SER A 13 -7.85 6.26 -26.40
N PHE A 14 -7.86 5.04 -26.89
CA PHE A 14 -7.68 3.86 -26.05
C PHE A 14 -6.20 3.68 -25.73
N SER A 15 -5.72 4.49 -24.78
CA SER A 15 -4.44 4.22 -24.17
C SER A 15 -4.52 2.86 -23.48
N SER A 16 -3.57 1.96 -23.79
CA SER A 16 -3.39 0.74 -23.02
C SER A 16 -3.30 1.08 -21.53
N SER A 17 -4.25 0.61 -20.73
CA SER A 17 -4.20 0.76 -19.29
C SER A 17 -3.07 -0.11 -18.77
N PHE A 18 -2.03 0.51 -18.20
CA PHE A 18 -0.97 -0.21 -17.50
C PHE A 18 -1.40 -0.39 -16.03
N ALA A 19 -1.39 -1.63 -15.56
CA ALA A 19 -1.53 -1.90 -14.14
C ALA A 19 -0.33 -1.27 -13.39
N GLU A 20 -0.60 -0.43 -12.41
CA GLU A 20 0.42 0.22 -11.60
C GLU A 20 0.63 -0.55 -10.31
N ILE A 21 1.85 -1.02 -10.10
CA ILE A 21 2.28 -1.63 -8.85
C ILE A 21 3.30 -0.72 -8.18
N LEU A 22 3.02 -0.38 -6.93
CA LEU A 22 3.89 0.44 -6.10
C LEU A 22 4.53 -0.42 -5.01
N VAL A 23 5.84 -0.29 -4.85
CA VAL A 23 6.58 -0.97 -3.80
C VAL A 23 7.28 0.04 -2.91
N PHE A 24 6.85 0.11 -1.65
CA PHE A 24 7.45 0.92 -0.60
C PHE A 24 8.49 0.08 0.12
N LYS A 25 9.76 0.45 0.03
CA LYS A 25 10.89 -0.33 0.55
C LYS A 25 11.54 0.29 1.77
N ASN A 26 12.02 -0.58 2.64
CA ASN A 26 12.77 -0.23 3.85
C ASN A 26 12.00 0.78 4.72
N CYS A 27 10.78 0.39 5.08
CA CYS A 27 9.90 1.20 5.91
C CYS A 27 10.21 0.97 7.38
N THR A 28 10.48 2.04 8.11
CA THR A 28 10.85 2.01 9.53
C THR A 28 9.92 2.88 10.35
N ASN A 29 9.71 2.51 11.59
CA ASN A 29 9.03 3.33 12.58
C ASN A 29 9.84 3.39 13.88
N LYS A 30 9.43 4.23 14.82
CA LYS A 30 10.17 4.45 16.07
C LYS A 30 10.15 3.25 17.03
N ASP A 31 9.14 2.41 16.93
CA ASP A 31 8.90 1.35 17.92
C ASP A 31 9.54 0.02 17.54
N TYR A 32 9.76 -0.20 16.26
CA TYR A 32 10.25 -1.47 15.75
C TYR A 32 11.34 -1.25 14.69
N SER A 33 12.41 -2.02 14.81
CA SER A 33 13.43 -2.12 13.79
C SER A 33 13.24 -3.38 12.95
N PHE A 34 13.49 -3.25 11.66
CA PHE A 34 13.34 -4.32 10.69
C PHE A 34 14.60 -4.45 9.86
N GLU A 35 14.97 -5.66 9.52
CA GLU A 35 15.95 -5.92 8.46
C GLU A 35 15.33 -5.71 7.08
N LYS A 36 14.03 -6.02 6.96
CA LYS A 36 13.24 -5.79 5.77
C LYS A 36 11.82 -5.44 6.19
N ASN A 37 11.27 -4.39 5.61
CA ASN A 37 9.86 -4.06 5.74
C ASN A 37 9.40 -3.39 4.44
N GLU A 38 8.58 -4.08 3.69
CA GLU A 38 8.24 -3.75 2.33
C GLU A 38 6.75 -3.93 2.09
N TYR A 39 6.12 -2.92 1.49
CA TYR A 39 4.72 -2.96 1.12
C TYR A 39 4.59 -2.92 -0.40
N LYS A 40 3.84 -3.85 -0.95
CA LYS A 40 3.51 -3.90 -2.37
C LYS A 40 2.03 -3.63 -2.55
N LEU A 41 1.71 -2.62 -3.35
CA LEU A 41 0.35 -2.21 -3.67
C LEU A 41 0.07 -2.47 -5.13
N ASP A 42 -0.90 -3.33 -5.41
CA ASP A 42 -1.54 -3.40 -6.71
C ASP A 42 -2.80 -2.53 -6.65
N VAL A 43 -2.67 -1.31 -7.15
CA VAL A 43 -3.73 -0.30 -7.03
C VAL A 43 -4.97 -0.70 -7.82
N GLU A 44 -4.79 -1.32 -8.98
CA GLU A 44 -5.89 -1.72 -9.86
C GLU A 44 -6.67 -2.89 -9.27
N LYS A 45 -5.97 -3.90 -8.75
CA LYS A 45 -6.60 -5.07 -8.14
C LYS A 45 -7.09 -4.82 -6.71
N GLY A 46 -6.69 -3.73 -6.08
CA GLY A 46 -7.02 -3.46 -4.69
C GLY A 46 -6.37 -4.44 -3.72
N VAL A 47 -5.17 -4.91 -4.02
CA VAL A 47 -4.45 -5.89 -3.21
C VAL A 47 -3.19 -5.26 -2.62
N MET A 48 -3.01 -5.44 -1.33
CA MET A 48 -1.80 -5.08 -0.62
C MET A 48 -1.11 -6.33 -0.07
N THR A 49 0.20 -6.39 -0.25
CA THR A 49 1.05 -7.42 0.35
C THR A 49 2.13 -6.74 1.17
N ARG A 50 2.35 -7.20 2.38
CA ARG A 50 3.46 -6.77 3.23
C ARG A 50 4.38 -7.94 3.50
N GLU A 51 5.68 -7.71 3.36
CA GLU A 51 6.71 -8.65 3.78
C GLU A 51 7.66 -7.94 4.74
N PHE A 52 7.91 -8.54 5.90
CA PHE A 52 8.80 -7.95 6.88
C PHE A 52 9.63 -9.00 7.64
N ILE A 53 10.83 -8.61 7.99
CA ILE A 53 11.75 -9.38 8.82
C ILE A 53 12.11 -8.50 10.00
N TYR A 54 11.84 -8.97 11.21
CA TYR A 54 12.25 -8.26 12.41
C TYR A 54 13.77 -8.31 12.58
N SER A 55 14.37 -7.21 13.03
CA SER A 55 15.74 -7.24 13.50
C SER A 55 15.89 -8.15 14.73
N ASP A 56 17.11 -8.61 15.01
CA ASP A 56 17.35 -9.43 16.19
C ASP A 56 16.93 -8.74 17.50
N GLU A 57 17.15 -7.46 17.60
CA GLU A 57 16.77 -6.66 18.76
C GLU A 57 15.25 -6.64 18.94
N THR A 58 14.50 -6.33 17.88
CA THR A 58 13.04 -6.31 17.94
C THR A 58 12.48 -7.70 18.20
N TYR A 59 13.04 -8.73 17.57
CA TYR A 59 12.62 -10.11 17.77
C TYR A 59 12.75 -10.55 19.24
N LYS A 60 13.87 -10.25 19.88
CA LYS A 60 14.09 -10.52 21.30
C LYS A 60 13.16 -9.72 22.20
N LYS A 61 12.95 -8.43 21.88
CA LYS A 61 12.07 -7.55 22.64
C LYS A 61 10.63 -8.05 22.64
N LEU A 62 10.13 -8.51 21.51
CA LEU A 62 8.78 -9.02 21.36
C LEU A 62 8.59 -10.45 21.88
N ARG A 63 9.65 -11.15 22.26
CA ARG A 63 9.63 -12.54 22.72
C ARG A 63 8.84 -13.45 21.77
N LEU A 64 9.06 -13.27 20.48
CA LEU A 64 8.39 -14.08 19.48
C LEU A 64 8.98 -15.49 19.47
N ASN A 65 8.13 -16.50 19.59
CA ASN A 65 8.56 -17.90 19.54
C ASN A 65 8.61 -18.45 18.12
N ASP A 66 8.05 -17.70 17.15
CA ASP A 66 7.90 -18.11 15.76
C ASP A 66 8.79 -17.31 14.81
N THR A 67 8.67 -17.58 13.55
CA THR A 67 9.51 -17.06 12.49
C THR A 67 9.72 -15.54 12.50
N ARG A 68 10.97 -15.10 12.29
CA ARG A 68 11.33 -13.68 12.12
C ARG A 68 10.72 -13.05 10.86
N VAL A 69 10.29 -13.88 9.93
CA VAL A 69 9.72 -13.46 8.65
C VAL A 69 8.22 -13.61 8.69
N LYS A 70 7.51 -12.57 8.33
CA LYS A 70 6.06 -12.61 8.19
C LYS A 70 5.63 -12.01 6.87
N LYS A 71 4.78 -12.72 6.17
CA LYS A 71 4.10 -12.22 4.97
C LYS A 71 2.62 -12.05 5.27
N GLU A 72 2.13 -10.87 5.01
CA GLU A 72 0.72 -10.53 5.17
C GLU A 72 0.13 -10.16 3.81
N ASN A 73 -0.89 -10.90 3.41
CA ASN A 73 -1.71 -10.55 2.26
C ASN A 73 -3.03 -9.99 2.77
N SER A 74 -3.31 -8.76 2.43
CA SER A 74 -4.54 -8.11 2.84
C SER A 74 -5.36 -7.75 1.60
N ASN A 75 -6.53 -8.35 1.49
CA ASN A 75 -7.54 -7.88 0.57
C ASN A 75 -8.11 -6.60 1.15
N THR A 76 -7.92 -5.51 0.46
CA THR A 76 -8.44 -4.21 0.87
C THR A 76 -9.88 -4.05 0.41
N LYS A 77 -10.72 -3.43 1.24
CA LYS A 77 -12.10 -3.09 0.84
C LYS A 77 -12.15 -2.08 -0.31
N GLY A 78 -11.11 -1.32 -0.47
CA GLY A 78 -10.97 -0.36 -1.55
C GLY A 78 -9.63 0.33 -1.50
N ILE A 79 -9.12 0.68 -2.66
CA ILE A 79 -7.98 1.56 -2.79
C ILE A 79 -8.47 2.81 -3.53
N THR A 80 -8.32 3.95 -2.89
CA THR A 80 -8.67 5.25 -3.49
C THR A 80 -7.44 6.14 -3.56
N LYS A 81 -7.34 6.93 -4.62
CA LYS A 81 -6.34 7.98 -4.75
C LYS A 81 -6.97 9.32 -4.42
N VAL A 82 -6.43 10.02 -3.43
CA VAL A 82 -6.86 11.36 -3.03
C VAL A 82 -5.62 12.24 -2.84
N ASP A 83 -5.51 13.32 -3.60
CA ASP A 83 -4.41 14.29 -3.50
C ASP A 83 -3.01 13.65 -3.49
N GLY A 84 -2.76 12.72 -4.41
CA GLY A 84 -1.48 12.01 -4.52
C GLY A 84 -1.23 10.95 -3.45
N LYS A 85 -2.17 10.74 -2.55
CA LYS A 85 -2.12 9.69 -1.54
C LYS A 85 -2.96 8.50 -1.94
N ILE A 86 -2.50 7.33 -1.59
CA ILE A 86 -3.24 6.09 -1.79
C ILE A 86 -3.77 5.65 -0.44
N ILE A 87 -5.08 5.59 -0.34
CA ILE A 87 -5.75 5.17 0.89
C ILE A 87 -6.29 3.76 0.69
N SER A 88 -5.87 2.85 1.53
CA SER A 88 -6.39 1.49 1.56
C SER A 88 -7.10 1.23 2.88
N GLU A 89 -8.26 0.62 2.81
CA GLU A 89 -9.00 0.18 3.99
C GLU A 89 -8.93 -1.33 4.10
N ILE A 90 -8.34 -1.79 5.18
CA ILE A 90 -8.28 -3.21 5.50
C ILE A 90 -9.50 -3.55 6.35
N SER A 91 -10.30 -4.47 5.86
CA SER A 91 -11.53 -4.82 6.57
C SER A 91 -11.24 -5.53 7.88
N GLY A 92 -11.79 -4.95 8.94
CA GLY A 92 -12.08 -5.63 10.19
C GLY A 92 -13.60 -5.82 10.33
N TYR A 93 -14.10 -5.75 11.54
CA TYR A 93 -15.53 -5.67 11.81
C TYR A 93 -16.11 -4.33 11.30
N PRO A 94 -17.41 -4.25 11.01
CA PRO A 94 -18.02 -3.03 10.46
C PRO A 94 -17.76 -1.76 11.27
N ALA A 95 -17.60 -1.89 12.59
CA ALA A 95 -17.32 -0.78 13.49
C ALA A 95 -15.83 -0.51 13.74
N PHE A 96 -14.96 -1.44 13.35
CA PHE A 96 -13.52 -1.35 13.56
C PHE A 96 -12.76 -1.76 12.30
N TYR A 97 -11.96 -0.87 11.77
CA TYR A 97 -11.11 -1.16 10.61
C TYR A 97 -9.78 -0.42 10.72
N THR A 98 -8.83 -0.90 9.97
CA THR A 98 -7.52 -0.27 9.84
C THR A 98 -7.46 0.47 8.51
N GLN A 99 -7.10 1.74 8.56
CA GLN A 99 -6.86 2.55 7.38
C GLN A 99 -5.36 2.77 7.22
N MET A 100 -4.85 2.50 6.03
CA MET A 100 -3.46 2.76 5.67
C MET A 100 -3.40 3.84 4.61
N ILE A 101 -2.62 4.88 4.87
CA ILE A 101 -2.42 6.00 3.96
C ILE A 101 -0.98 5.96 3.46
N PHE A 102 -0.81 5.68 2.18
CA PHE A 102 0.48 5.63 1.51
C PHE A 102 0.72 6.97 0.81
N ASP A 103 1.70 7.70 1.27
CA ASP A 103 2.10 8.97 0.69
C ASP A 103 3.33 8.76 -0.19
N THR A 104 3.15 8.89 -1.50
CA THR A 104 4.24 8.71 -2.47
C THR A 104 5.20 9.89 -2.49
N PHE A 105 4.77 11.04 -2.03
CA PHE A 105 5.57 12.25 -1.97
C PHE A 105 6.54 12.23 -0.81
N ASP A 106 6.00 12.00 0.39
CA ASP A 106 6.78 11.96 1.63
C ASP A 106 7.41 10.60 1.88
N LYS A 107 7.06 9.58 1.11
CA LYS A 107 7.48 8.19 1.28
C LYS A 107 7.08 7.65 2.66
N THR A 108 5.89 7.97 3.11
CA THR A 108 5.38 7.55 4.41
C THR A 108 4.17 6.64 4.28
N ILE A 109 4.01 5.81 5.28
CA ILE A 109 2.82 4.98 5.46
C ILE A 109 2.25 5.29 6.84
N LYS A 110 1.06 5.86 6.87
CA LYS A 110 0.34 6.12 8.11
C LYS A 110 -0.71 5.04 8.31
N ILE A 111 -0.64 4.35 9.42
CA ILE A 111 -1.59 3.31 9.83
C ILE A 111 -2.44 3.86 10.95
N LYS A 112 -3.75 3.91 10.76
CA LYS A 112 -4.72 4.35 11.76
C LYS A 112 -5.72 3.26 12.03
N SER A 113 -6.11 3.13 13.30
CA SER A 113 -7.29 2.37 13.68
C SER A 113 -8.50 3.29 13.71
N VAL A 114 -9.61 2.85 13.16
CA VAL A 114 -10.88 3.59 13.19
C VAL A 114 -11.91 2.73 13.89
N LEU A 115 -12.45 3.25 14.98
CA LEU A 115 -13.51 2.62 15.77
C LEU A 115 -14.72 3.54 15.81
N ASN A 116 -15.87 3.07 15.32
CA ASN A 116 -17.11 3.85 15.28
C ASN A 116 -16.92 5.27 14.71
N ASN A 117 -16.23 5.39 13.59
CA ASN A 117 -15.86 6.65 12.94
C ASN A 117 -14.92 7.57 13.76
N THR A 118 -14.38 7.08 14.85
CA THR A 118 -13.39 7.81 15.66
C THR A 118 -12.00 7.27 15.37
N GLU A 119 -11.07 8.18 15.03
CA GLU A 119 -9.67 7.81 14.80
C GLU A 119 -9.01 7.44 16.14
N GLY A 120 -8.39 6.26 16.14
CA GLY A 120 -7.56 5.79 17.25
C GLY A 120 -6.08 6.10 17.06
N ILE A 121 -5.25 5.26 17.65
CA ILE A 121 -3.79 5.38 17.57
C ILE A 121 -3.31 5.30 16.13
N SER A 122 -2.45 6.23 15.73
CA SER A 122 -1.79 6.20 14.43
C SER A 122 -0.29 5.93 14.57
N VAL A 123 0.22 5.10 13.69
CA VAL A 123 1.66 4.81 13.57
C VAL A 123 2.11 5.29 12.19
N VAL A 124 3.23 5.99 12.15
CA VAL A 124 3.82 6.47 10.89
C VAL A 124 5.13 5.74 10.65
N SER A 125 5.24 5.09 9.51
CA SER A 125 6.47 4.51 9.01
C SER A 125 7.02 5.37 7.89
N LYS A 126 8.32 5.57 7.86
CA LYS A 126 9.02 6.26 6.78
C LYS A 126 9.78 5.24 5.94
N CYS A 127 9.58 5.30 4.62
CA CYS A 127 10.21 4.38 3.68
C CYS A 127 11.41 5.04 3.00
N GLU A 128 12.43 4.27 2.71
CA GLU A 128 13.64 4.78 2.05
C GLU A 128 13.39 5.07 0.58
N LYS A 129 12.64 4.19 -0.09
CA LYS A 129 12.39 4.36 -1.51
C LYS A 129 11.05 3.75 -1.95
N ILE A 130 10.54 4.29 -3.07
CA ILE A 130 9.35 3.78 -3.73
C ILE A 130 9.73 3.38 -5.15
N ILE A 131 9.34 2.18 -5.56
CA ILE A 131 9.51 1.68 -6.92
C ILE A 131 8.14 1.55 -7.56
N LYS A 132 8.02 2.03 -8.78
CA LYS A 132 6.82 1.90 -9.60
C LYS A 132 7.07 0.89 -10.71
N TYR A 133 6.23 -0.12 -10.77
CA TYR A 133 6.21 -1.06 -11.87
C TYR A 133 4.94 -0.83 -12.69
N LYS A 134 5.11 -0.78 -13.99
CA LYS A 134 3.99 -0.78 -14.93
C LYS A 134 3.95 -2.15 -15.61
N LEU A 135 2.85 -2.86 -15.44
CA LEU A 135 2.60 -4.11 -16.12
C LEU A 135 1.66 -3.84 -17.28
N GLU A 136 2.02 -4.31 -18.48
CA GLU A 136 1.09 -4.36 -19.59
C GLU A 136 -0.04 -5.33 -19.26
N SER A 137 -1.26 -4.82 -19.35
CA SER A 137 -2.47 -5.65 -19.19
C SER A 137 -2.85 -6.33 -20.49
#